data_a21b1cf5da7cef4c626e74f572ccc519
#
_entry.id   a21b1cf5da7cef4c626e74f572ccc519
#
_cell.length_a   1.000
_cell.length_b   1.000
_cell.length_c   1.000
_cell.angle_alpha   90.00
_cell.angle_beta   90.00
_cell.angle_gamma   90.00
#
_symmetry.space_group_name_H-M   'P 1'
#
loop_
_entity.id
_entity.type
_entity.pdbx_description
1 polymer ?
#
loop_
_entity_poly.entity_id
_entity_poly.type
_entity_poly.pdbx_seq_one_letter_code
_entity_poly.pdbx_strand_id
1 'polypeptide(L)'
;MPFYKDLVIASPIETAMDRLKKEDRIRIIQGLISLRDGFAKEKIPERSQNESLLLATWNIREFGPKNKGGERLLDTYFYIAEIIAAFDLVAVQEVRDDLSAINQVLRILGSDWQCVFTDVSDSKGGGNMERMAFVFDTRKVKLSGLTGEIVLPPKSVQFSRTPFMCGFKSGWTDFVLATVHIYYGDSVAEDPRRLQEIIDVAGFIKKRSEEKTASTPNWIVLGDFNIFKRSDATMKALTDAGFKVPAALTKDEIPGSNADKNKFYDQIALKVDDNRFRSKDRAGIFDFFQYVFKESESEIYKPFISGTLNYKNWKTFQMSDHLPMWVEIKIDYSTEYLKQKLLENFGVASA
;
A
#
# COMPACT_ATOMS: atom_id res chain seq x y z
N MET A 1 2.79 14.68 -9.88
CA MET A 1 3.44 13.83 -10.90
C MET A 1 4.90 13.69 -10.52
N PRO A 2 5.50 12.50 -10.66
CA PRO A 2 6.91 12.29 -10.39
C PRO A 2 7.83 13.21 -11.22
N PHE A 3 9.01 13.49 -10.68
CA PHE A 3 10.00 14.34 -11.34
C PHE A 3 10.95 13.51 -12.19
N TYR A 4 10.89 13.66 -13.50
CA TYR A 4 11.71 12.91 -14.47
C TYR A 4 12.91 13.69 -15.00
N LYS A 5 13.17 14.91 -14.54
CA LYS A 5 14.26 15.75 -15.03
C LYS A 5 15.62 15.05 -15.04
N ASP A 6 15.86 14.22 -14.03
CA ASP A 6 17.11 13.49 -13.88
C ASP A 6 17.32 12.42 -14.97
N LEU A 7 16.26 12.04 -15.71
CA LEU A 7 16.37 11.10 -16.83
C LEU A 7 16.77 11.77 -18.16
N VAL A 8 16.67 13.08 -18.26
CA VAL A 8 16.71 13.78 -19.57
C VAL A 8 17.92 14.70 -19.71
N ILE A 9 18.40 15.33 -18.63
CA ILE A 9 19.40 16.38 -18.68
C ILE A 9 20.72 15.85 -18.10
N ALA A 10 21.79 15.88 -18.90
CA ALA A 10 23.15 15.87 -18.37
C ALA A 10 23.30 17.16 -17.57
N SER A 11 23.38 17.07 -16.25
CA SER A 11 23.68 18.21 -15.40
C SER A 11 25.15 18.59 -15.58
N PRO A 12 25.50 19.88 -15.60
CA PRO A 12 26.91 20.29 -15.54
C PRO A 12 27.61 19.91 -14.23
N ILE A 13 26.85 19.44 -13.22
CA ILE A 13 27.36 18.87 -11.97
C ILE A 13 27.13 17.34 -12.07
N GLU A 14 28.21 16.58 -12.15
CA GLU A 14 28.14 15.10 -12.15
C GLU A 14 27.40 14.59 -10.93
N THR A 15 26.15 14.18 -11.11
CA THR A 15 25.36 13.46 -10.13
C THR A 15 25.48 11.95 -10.40
N ALA A 16 25.06 11.11 -9.45
CA ALA A 16 24.98 9.66 -9.71
C ALA A 16 24.13 9.32 -10.94
N MET A 17 23.23 10.24 -11.35
CA MET A 17 22.36 10.14 -12.52
C MET A 17 23.09 10.43 -13.85
N ASP A 18 24.12 11.26 -13.81
CA ASP A 18 24.93 11.58 -14.99
C ASP A 18 25.78 10.38 -15.44
N ARG A 19 25.95 9.39 -14.52
CA ARG A 19 26.64 8.13 -14.81
C ARG A 19 25.77 7.12 -15.53
N LEU A 20 24.45 7.34 -15.64
CA LEU A 20 23.57 6.46 -16.40
C LEU A 20 23.92 6.53 -17.89
N LYS A 21 24.15 5.36 -18.47
CA LYS A 21 24.30 5.21 -19.91
C LYS A 21 23.00 5.61 -20.60
N LYS A 22 23.13 6.04 -21.83
CA LYS A 22 21.98 6.41 -22.68
C LYS A 22 20.95 5.27 -22.76
N GLU A 23 21.41 4.04 -22.86
CA GLU A 23 20.60 2.83 -22.97
C GLU A 23 19.76 2.62 -21.71
N ASP A 24 20.34 2.85 -20.52
CA ASP A 24 19.64 2.72 -19.24
C ASP A 24 18.53 3.78 -19.11
N ARG A 25 18.80 5.03 -19.53
CA ARG A 25 17.79 6.09 -19.54
C ARG A 25 16.62 5.76 -20.47
N ILE A 26 16.92 5.26 -21.67
CA ILE A 26 15.91 4.81 -22.63
C ILE A 26 15.05 3.71 -22.01
N ARG A 27 15.67 2.70 -21.40
CA ARG A 27 14.97 1.57 -20.75
C ARG A 27 14.04 2.06 -19.64
N ILE A 28 14.52 2.94 -18.75
CA ILE A 28 13.70 3.49 -17.66
C ILE A 28 12.50 4.25 -18.23
N ILE A 29 12.72 5.12 -19.23
CA ILE A 29 11.63 5.90 -19.84
C ILE A 29 10.61 4.98 -20.51
N GLN A 30 11.03 3.97 -21.23
CA GLN A 30 10.14 2.99 -21.85
C GLN A 30 9.34 2.22 -20.82
N GLY A 31 9.97 1.81 -19.69
CA GLY A 31 9.29 1.17 -18.57
C GLY A 31 8.23 2.07 -17.92
N LEU A 32 8.54 3.35 -17.73
CA LEU A 32 7.57 4.34 -17.19
C LEU A 32 6.36 4.52 -18.10
N ILE A 33 6.57 4.61 -19.42
CA ILE A 33 5.48 4.67 -20.40
C ILE A 33 4.65 3.39 -20.33
N SER A 34 5.31 2.22 -20.31
CA SER A 34 4.65 0.92 -20.22
C SER A 34 3.79 0.77 -18.94
N LEU A 35 4.27 1.30 -17.79
CA LEU A 35 3.48 1.32 -16.54
C LEU A 35 2.22 2.17 -16.69
N ARG A 36 2.31 3.34 -17.31
CA ARG A 36 1.15 4.23 -17.55
C ARG A 36 0.11 3.59 -18.45
N ASP A 37 0.56 2.96 -19.54
CA ASP A 37 -0.32 2.17 -20.41
C ASP A 37 -0.96 1.02 -19.62
N GLY A 38 -0.20 0.43 -18.68
CA GLY A 38 -0.68 -0.58 -17.73
C GLY A 38 -1.78 -0.07 -16.81
N PHE A 39 -1.65 1.11 -16.24
CA PHE A 39 -2.70 1.68 -15.38
C PHE A 39 -4.01 1.85 -16.14
N ALA A 40 -3.95 2.36 -17.38
CA ALA A 40 -5.12 2.50 -18.23
C ALA A 40 -5.74 1.14 -18.60
N LYS A 41 -4.92 0.16 -18.98
CA LYS A 41 -5.34 -1.20 -19.34
C LYS A 41 -6.00 -1.94 -18.19
N GLU A 42 -5.42 -1.85 -16.99
CA GLU A 42 -5.96 -2.46 -15.77
C GLU A 42 -7.07 -1.61 -15.13
N LYS A 43 -7.49 -0.54 -15.80
CA LYS A 43 -8.59 0.34 -15.39
C LYS A 43 -8.39 0.98 -14.01
N ILE A 44 -7.14 1.24 -13.62
CA ILE A 44 -6.86 2.07 -12.45
C ILE A 44 -7.37 3.47 -12.79
N PRO A 45 -8.26 4.05 -11.97
CA PRO A 45 -8.84 5.36 -12.26
C PRO A 45 -7.77 6.46 -12.28
N GLU A 46 -7.94 7.44 -13.13
CA GLU A 46 -7.19 8.69 -12.99
C GLU A 46 -7.51 9.35 -11.65
N ARG A 47 -6.50 9.92 -11.02
CA ARG A 47 -6.65 10.64 -9.75
C ARG A 47 -7.51 11.89 -9.94
N SER A 48 -8.61 11.98 -9.22
CA SER A 48 -9.44 13.18 -9.14
C SER A 48 -9.11 13.97 -7.88
N GLN A 49 -9.21 15.29 -7.90
CA GLN A 49 -8.93 16.10 -6.72
C GLN A 49 -10.03 15.98 -5.65
N ASN A 50 -11.30 15.91 -6.05
CA ASN A 50 -12.43 16.09 -5.16
C ASN A 50 -13.39 14.89 -5.09
N GLU A 51 -13.40 13.99 -6.06
CA GLU A 51 -14.46 12.98 -6.19
C GLU A 51 -14.16 11.70 -5.42
N SER A 52 -12.93 11.24 -5.48
CA SER A 52 -12.55 9.95 -4.89
C SER A 52 -11.10 9.94 -4.42
N LEU A 53 -10.82 9.11 -3.44
CA LEU A 53 -9.49 8.77 -2.93
C LEU A 53 -9.09 7.40 -3.49
N LEU A 54 -7.94 7.32 -4.12
CA LEU A 54 -7.30 6.06 -4.49
C LEU A 54 -6.37 5.62 -3.35
N LEU A 55 -6.81 4.61 -2.60
CA LEU A 55 -6.07 4.03 -1.48
C LEU A 55 -5.42 2.72 -1.93
N ALA A 56 -4.14 2.52 -1.60
CA ALA A 56 -3.44 1.28 -1.89
C ALA A 56 -2.65 0.76 -0.68
N THR A 57 -2.31 -0.52 -0.73
CA THR A 57 -1.32 -1.16 0.15
C THR A 57 -0.33 -1.94 -0.71
N TRP A 58 0.93 -1.91 -0.32
CA TRP A 58 1.98 -2.62 -1.03
C TRP A 58 3.12 -3.03 -0.08
N ASN A 59 3.26 -4.31 0.16
CA ASN A 59 4.47 -4.84 0.73
C ASN A 59 5.57 -4.76 -0.33
N ILE A 60 6.60 -3.93 -0.11
CA ILE A 60 7.76 -3.81 -1.01
C ILE A 60 8.91 -4.60 -0.42
N ARG A 61 9.14 -5.78 -0.96
CA ARG A 61 10.08 -6.77 -0.44
C ARG A 61 11.43 -6.16 -0.03
N GLU A 62 11.79 -6.31 1.26
CA GLU A 62 13.06 -5.82 1.83
C GLU A 62 13.40 -4.40 1.34
N PHE A 63 12.48 -3.44 1.54
CA PHE A 63 12.56 -2.09 0.94
C PHE A 63 13.68 -1.24 1.57
N GLY A 64 14.90 -1.57 1.19
CA GLY A 64 16.14 -0.85 1.46
C GLY A 64 16.96 -0.68 0.17
N PRO A 65 18.08 0.04 0.21
CA PRO A 65 18.95 0.26 -0.96
C PRO A 65 19.63 -1.02 -1.41
N LYS A 66 19.81 -1.96 -0.49
CA LYS A 66 20.41 -3.29 -0.72
C LYS A 66 19.60 -4.34 0.02
N ASN A 67 19.43 -5.48 -0.62
CA ASN A 67 18.72 -6.64 -0.09
C ASN A 67 19.40 -7.95 -0.56
N LYS A 68 18.76 -9.09 -0.36
CA LYS A 68 19.30 -10.40 -0.80
C LYS A 68 19.49 -10.50 -2.34
N GLY A 69 18.79 -9.70 -3.10
CA GLY A 69 18.95 -9.59 -4.57
C GLY A 69 20.11 -8.71 -5.02
N GLY A 70 20.83 -8.09 -4.09
CA GLY A 70 21.87 -7.10 -4.35
C GLY A 70 21.39 -5.66 -4.20
N GLU A 71 22.08 -4.73 -4.83
CA GLU A 71 21.66 -3.31 -4.84
C GLU A 71 20.43 -3.13 -5.72
N ARG A 72 19.51 -2.25 -5.27
CA ARG A 72 18.37 -1.85 -6.10
C ARG A 72 18.85 -0.96 -7.24
N LEU A 73 18.42 -1.30 -8.44
CA LEU A 73 18.70 -0.49 -9.63
C LEU A 73 17.93 0.84 -9.58
N LEU A 74 18.43 1.81 -10.31
CA LEU A 74 17.75 3.09 -10.43
C LEU A 74 16.38 2.96 -11.12
N ASP A 75 16.25 2.06 -12.08
CA ASP A 75 14.98 1.63 -12.70
C ASP A 75 13.90 1.37 -11.64
N THR A 76 14.26 0.61 -10.62
CA THR A 76 13.38 0.21 -9.52
C THR A 76 12.79 1.41 -8.79
N TYR A 77 13.61 2.40 -8.44
CA TYR A 77 13.13 3.59 -7.72
C TYR A 77 12.15 4.41 -8.56
N PHE A 78 12.41 4.56 -9.87
CA PHE A 78 11.50 5.24 -10.77
C PHE A 78 10.19 4.48 -10.94
N TYR A 79 10.24 3.15 -11.09
CA TYR A 79 9.04 2.33 -11.24
C TYR A 79 8.20 2.27 -9.97
N ILE A 80 8.83 2.15 -8.80
CA ILE A 80 8.13 2.23 -7.50
C ILE A 80 7.47 3.60 -7.33
N ALA A 81 8.18 4.69 -7.62
CA ALA A 81 7.62 6.03 -7.54
C ALA A 81 6.44 6.24 -8.50
N GLU A 82 6.51 5.72 -9.72
CA GLU A 82 5.42 5.81 -10.69
C GLU A 82 4.18 5.04 -10.24
N ILE A 83 4.36 3.84 -9.69
CA ILE A 83 3.27 3.03 -9.15
C ILE A 83 2.63 3.71 -7.94
N ILE A 84 3.42 4.23 -7.00
CA ILE A 84 2.90 4.97 -5.84
C ILE A 84 2.13 6.22 -6.30
N ALA A 85 2.64 6.94 -7.30
CA ALA A 85 2.01 8.15 -7.84
C ALA A 85 0.66 7.91 -8.55
N ALA A 86 0.35 6.67 -8.92
CA ALA A 86 -0.97 6.30 -9.44
C ALA A 86 -2.07 6.36 -8.36
N PHE A 87 -1.70 6.38 -7.08
CA PHE A 87 -2.60 6.43 -5.94
C PHE A 87 -2.45 7.74 -5.16
N ASP A 88 -3.35 8.02 -4.23
CA ASP A 88 -3.31 9.23 -3.40
C ASP A 88 -2.67 8.97 -2.04
N LEU A 89 -2.81 7.73 -1.54
CA LEU A 89 -2.32 7.28 -0.24
C LEU A 89 -1.98 5.79 -0.33
N VAL A 90 -0.74 5.44 0.01
CA VAL A 90 -0.23 4.07 -0.06
C VAL A 90 0.33 3.66 1.30
N ALA A 91 -0.16 2.55 1.85
CA ALA A 91 0.47 1.87 2.98
C ALA A 91 1.59 0.97 2.46
N VAL A 92 2.80 1.15 2.97
CA VAL A 92 3.99 0.42 2.55
C VAL A 92 4.52 -0.41 3.72
N GLN A 93 4.74 -1.70 3.48
CA GLN A 93 5.35 -2.62 4.45
C GLN A 93 6.78 -2.96 4.02
N GLU A 94 7.55 -3.53 4.94
CA GLU A 94 8.95 -3.93 4.77
C GLU A 94 9.95 -2.78 4.50
N VAL A 95 9.63 -1.55 4.91
CA VAL A 95 10.61 -0.46 4.86
C VAL A 95 11.74 -0.77 5.84
N ARG A 96 12.96 -0.89 5.34
CA ARG A 96 14.12 -1.29 6.14
C ARG A 96 14.60 -0.15 7.05
N ASP A 97 15.50 -0.48 7.97
CA ASP A 97 16.18 0.45 8.86
C ASP A 97 16.91 1.57 8.11
N ASP A 98 17.56 1.26 6.98
CA ASP A 98 18.11 2.26 6.06
C ASP A 98 17.01 2.88 5.18
N LEU A 99 16.66 4.13 5.49
CA LEU A 99 15.61 4.88 4.82
C LEU A 99 16.01 5.47 3.46
N SER A 100 17.24 5.24 2.98
CA SER A 100 17.72 5.83 1.73
C SER A 100 16.85 5.44 0.52
N ALA A 101 16.32 4.20 0.50
CA ALA A 101 15.45 3.73 -0.57
C ALA A 101 14.13 4.50 -0.63
N ILE A 102 13.42 4.64 0.49
CA ILE A 102 12.15 5.38 0.53
C ILE A 102 12.39 6.87 0.27
N ASN A 103 13.48 7.44 0.79
CA ASN A 103 13.85 8.83 0.53
C ASN A 103 14.13 9.08 -0.96
N GLN A 104 14.76 8.14 -1.65
CA GLN A 104 14.96 8.22 -3.10
C GLN A 104 13.63 8.22 -3.85
N VAL A 105 12.68 7.37 -3.46
CA VAL A 105 11.33 7.36 -4.03
C VAL A 105 10.61 8.68 -3.76
N LEU A 106 10.66 9.21 -2.53
CA LEU A 106 10.06 10.50 -2.17
C LEU A 106 10.66 11.66 -2.97
N ARG A 107 11.98 11.65 -3.21
CA ARG A 107 12.63 12.64 -4.06
C ARG A 107 12.10 12.61 -5.49
N ILE A 108 11.85 11.42 -6.05
CA ILE A 108 11.25 11.26 -7.38
C ILE A 108 9.78 11.70 -7.37
N LEU A 109 9.03 11.36 -6.34
CA LEU A 109 7.61 11.77 -6.19
C LEU A 109 7.46 13.30 -6.08
N GLY A 110 8.41 13.97 -5.42
CA GLY A 110 8.46 15.43 -5.30
C GLY A 110 7.88 15.98 -3.99
N SER A 111 7.95 17.31 -3.84
CA SER A 111 7.71 18.02 -2.59
C SER A 111 6.28 17.92 -2.04
N ASP A 112 5.31 17.58 -2.88
CA ASP A 112 3.92 17.43 -2.45
C ASP A 112 3.66 16.07 -1.77
N TRP A 113 4.65 15.17 -1.76
CA TRP A 113 4.52 13.87 -1.15
C TRP A 113 5.20 13.83 0.21
N GLN A 114 4.52 13.23 1.16
CA GLN A 114 5.03 12.99 2.51
C GLN A 114 4.97 11.51 2.87
N CYS A 115 5.81 11.14 3.84
CA CYS A 115 5.84 9.82 4.42
C CYS A 115 5.83 9.94 5.94
N VAL A 116 5.01 9.12 6.59
CA VAL A 116 5.07 8.86 8.03
C VAL A 116 5.31 7.37 8.24
N PHE A 117 6.14 7.02 9.21
CA PHE A 117 6.55 5.63 9.43
C PHE A 117 6.77 5.32 10.92
N THR A 118 6.74 4.03 11.26
CA THR A 118 7.04 3.53 12.62
C THR A 118 8.53 3.60 12.94
N ASP A 119 8.87 3.34 14.18
CA ASP A 119 10.23 2.91 14.50
C ASP A 119 10.50 1.48 14.01
N VAL A 120 11.75 1.06 14.09
CA VAL A 120 12.20 -0.27 13.65
C VAL A 120 11.65 -1.34 14.56
N SER A 121 11.03 -2.37 13.99
CA SER A 121 10.58 -3.53 14.74
C SER A 121 11.77 -4.36 15.27
N ASP A 122 11.61 -4.97 16.46
CA ASP A 122 12.66 -5.82 17.05
C ASP A 122 12.89 -7.09 16.23
N SER A 123 14.15 -7.37 15.92
CA SER A 123 14.56 -8.60 15.22
C SER A 123 14.28 -9.87 16.04
N LYS A 124 14.36 -9.81 17.39
CA LYS A 124 14.13 -10.94 18.27
C LYS A 124 12.66 -11.37 18.33
N GLY A 125 11.73 -10.44 18.09
CA GLY A 125 10.28 -10.71 18.04
C GLY A 125 9.79 -11.28 16.70
N GLY A 126 10.67 -11.41 15.70
CA GLY A 126 10.29 -11.80 14.33
C GLY A 126 9.96 -10.59 13.43
N GLY A 127 10.27 -9.37 13.88
CA GLY A 127 9.98 -8.11 13.18
C GLY A 127 10.92 -7.78 12.02
N ASN A 128 12.06 -8.49 11.91
CA ASN A 128 13.02 -8.38 10.79
C ASN A 128 13.66 -6.99 10.59
N MET A 129 13.65 -6.13 11.60
CA MET A 129 14.14 -4.74 11.47
C MET A 129 13.40 -3.94 10.40
N GLU A 130 12.10 -4.11 10.35
CA GLU A 130 11.21 -3.47 9.37
C GLU A 130 10.40 -2.34 10.01
N ARG A 131 9.99 -1.40 9.17
CA ARG A 131 9.05 -0.32 9.46
C ARG A 131 7.81 -0.49 8.58
N MET A 132 6.70 0.06 9.03
CA MET A 132 5.53 0.32 8.21
C MET A 132 5.42 1.81 7.95
N ALA A 133 4.95 2.19 6.76
CA ALA A 133 4.86 3.56 6.35
C ALA A 133 3.54 3.88 5.64
N PHE A 134 3.15 5.15 5.67
CA PHE A 134 2.13 5.72 4.78
C PHE A 134 2.80 6.79 3.93
N VAL A 135 2.68 6.66 2.62
CA VAL A 135 3.14 7.64 1.61
C VAL A 135 1.93 8.27 0.98
N PHE A 136 1.81 9.60 0.99
CA PHE A 136 0.60 10.29 0.56
C PHE A 136 0.86 11.65 -0.10
N ASP A 137 -0.04 12.03 -1.00
CA ASP A 137 -0.06 13.34 -1.65
C ASP A 137 -0.73 14.38 -0.75
N THR A 138 0.05 15.32 -0.23
CA THR A 138 -0.41 16.35 0.72
C THR A 138 -1.37 17.38 0.13
N ARG A 139 -1.49 17.45 -1.19
CA ARG A 139 -2.49 18.32 -1.84
C ARG A 139 -3.91 17.81 -1.59
N LYS A 140 -4.07 16.51 -1.40
CA LYS A 140 -5.36 15.83 -1.27
C LYS A 140 -5.60 15.18 0.08
N VAL A 141 -4.56 14.62 0.68
CA VAL A 141 -4.63 13.87 1.94
C VAL A 141 -3.94 14.66 3.04
N LYS A 142 -4.61 14.82 4.18
CA LYS A 142 -4.05 15.50 5.36
C LYS A 142 -4.05 14.56 6.56
N LEU A 143 -3.03 14.67 7.41
CA LEU A 143 -3.05 14.02 8.71
C LEU A 143 -4.11 14.69 9.61
N SER A 144 -4.89 13.88 10.35
CA SER A 144 -5.92 14.37 11.27
C SER A 144 -5.46 14.41 12.74
N GLY A 145 -4.17 14.18 12.99
CA GLY A 145 -3.55 14.29 14.31
C GLY A 145 -3.36 12.97 15.05
N LEU A 146 -4.18 11.93 14.81
CA LEU A 146 -3.96 10.61 15.41
C LEU A 146 -2.77 9.93 14.73
N THR A 147 -1.79 9.49 15.51
CA THR A 147 -0.68 8.64 15.03
C THR A 147 -0.21 7.78 16.18
N GLY A 148 -0.05 6.48 15.95
CA GLY A 148 0.40 5.58 17.01
C GLY A 148 0.55 4.14 16.55
N GLU A 149 1.04 3.32 17.45
CA GLU A 149 1.18 1.88 17.26
C GLU A 149 0.18 1.13 18.14
N ILE A 150 -0.30 -0.02 17.66
CA ILE A 150 -1.22 -0.87 18.40
C ILE A 150 -0.39 -1.83 19.27
N VAL A 151 -0.39 -1.59 20.57
CA VAL A 151 0.33 -2.39 21.56
C VAL A 151 -0.69 -3.19 22.38
N LEU A 152 -0.43 -4.48 22.56
CA LEU A 152 -1.25 -5.36 23.41
C LEU A 152 -0.89 -5.21 24.91
N PRO A 153 -1.77 -5.62 25.83
CA PRO A 153 -1.46 -5.60 27.25
C PRO A 153 -0.14 -6.33 27.57
N PRO A 154 0.61 -5.91 28.59
CA PRO A 154 1.99 -6.39 28.84
C PRO A 154 2.14 -7.91 29.02
N LYS A 155 1.07 -8.62 29.39
CA LYS A 155 1.06 -10.09 29.56
C LYS A 155 0.69 -10.86 28.28
N SER A 156 0.29 -10.15 27.23
CA SER A 156 -0.06 -10.76 25.95
C SER A 156 1.18 -10.99 25.09
N VAL A 157 1.11 -11.97 24.21
CA VAL A 157 2.11 -12.12 23.15
C VAL A 157 1.97 -10.92 22.23
N GLN A 158 3.02 -10.12 22.09
CA GLN A 158 3.01 -8.94 21.25
C GLN A 158 3.05 -9.31 19.76
N PHE A 159 2.61 -8.40 18.92
CA PHE A 159 2.73 -8.54 17.46
C PHE A 159 4.19 -8.75 17.04
N SER A 160 4.41 -9.52 16.01
CA SER A 160 5.73 -9.67 15.39
C SER A 160 6.23 -8.33 14.85
N ARG A 161 5.32 -7.58 14.24
CA ARG A 161 5.49 -6.20 13.79
C ARG A 161 4.30 -5.41 14.29
N THR A 162 4.58 -4.40 15.08
CA THR A 162 3.54 -3.59 15.73
C THR A 162 2.69 -2.88 14.67
N PRO A 163 1.35 -3.11 14.58
CA PRO A 163 0.51 -2.43 13.61
C PRO A 163 0.56 -0.91 13.78
N PHE A 164 0.63 -0.18 12.67
CA PHE A 164 0.76 1.27 12.64
C PHE A 164 -0.54 1.93 12.23
N MET A 165 -1.04 2.88 13.03
CA MET A 165 -2.26 3.61 12.74
C MET A 165 -2.03 5.10 12.61
N CYS A 166 -2.68 5.71 11.59
CA CYS A 166 -2.73 7.15 11.40
C CYS A 166 -4.14 7.59 11.02
N GLY A 167 -4.56 8.72 11.57
CA GLY A 167 -5.77 9.41 11.16
C GLY A 167 -5.49 10.31 9.96
N PHE A 168 -6.38 10.22 8.97
CA PHE A 168 -6.33 11.00 7.74
C PHE A 168 -7.64 11.69 7.44
N LYS A 169 -7.54 12.77 6.67
CA LYS A 169 -8.67 13.49 6.09
C LYS A 169 -8.48 13.67 4.59
N SER A 170 -9.53 13.40 3.82
CA SER A 170 -9.59 13.67 2.39
C SER A 170 -11.00 14.06 1.99
N GLY A 171 -11.16 15.25 1.38
CA GLY A 171 -12.48 15.78 1.05
C GLY A 171 -13.39 15.86 2.29
N TRP A 172 -14.56 15.24 2.22
CA TRP A 172 -15.57 15.18 3.29
C TRP A 172 -15.36 14.03 4.28
N THR A 173 -14.30 13.23 4.11
CA THR A 173 -14.10 12.03 4.91
C THR A 173 -12.93 12.16 5.88
N ASP A 174 -13.18 11.80 7.14
CA ASP A 174 -12.18 11.54 8.16
C ASP A 174 -12.14 10.03 8.43
N PHE A 175 -10.96 9.45 8.48
CA PHE A 175 -10.79 8.01 8.68
C PHE A 175 -9.45 7.69 9.35
N VAL A 176 -9.37 6.53 9.99
CA VAL A 176 -8.12 5.99 10.52
C VAL A 176 -7.71 4.80 9.66
N LEU A 177 -6.45 4.81 9.21
CA LEU A 177 -5.82 3.63 8.63
C LEU A 177 -4.99 2.92 9.69
N ALA A 178 -5.11 1.60 9.75
CA ALA A 178 -4.17 0.74 10.47
C ALA A 178 -3.50 -0.18 9.44
N THR A 179 -2.18 -0.04 9.27
CA THR A 179 -1.43 -0.95 8.39
C THR A 179 -0.78 -2.05 9.20
N VAL A 180 -0.74 -3.24 8.61
CA VAL A 180 -0.23 -4.46 9.23
C VAL A 180 0.78 -5.16 8.33
N HIS A 181 1.72 -5.87 8.97
CA HIS A 181 2.51 -6.94 8.38
C HIS A 181 2.49 -8.09 9.37
N ILE A 182 1.49 -8.96 9.24
CA ILE A 182 1.19 -10.05 10.18
C ILE A 182 2.24 -11.16 10.08
N TYR A 183 2.42 -11.90 11.15
CA TYR A 183 3.35 -13.03 11.22
C TYR A 183 3.13 -14.03 10.09
N TYR A 184 4.21 -14.35 9.35
CA TYR A 184 4.15 -15.35 8.28
C TYR A 184 4.18 -16.78 8.82
N GLY A 185 5.09 -17.06 9.77
CA GLY A 185 5.29 -18.37 10.34
C GLY A 185 5.88 -19.40 9.37
N ASP A 186 5.55 -20.64 9.61
CA ASP A 186 5.80 -21.70 8.64
C ASP A 186 4.77 -21.60 7.50
N SER A 187 5.17 -21.94 6.29
CA SER A 187 4.36 -21.78 5.06
C SER A 187 3.05 -22.61 5.04
N VAL A 188 2.34 -22.61 6.17
CA VAL A 188 1.05 -23.30 6.38
C VAL A 188 -0.09 -22.29 6.48
N ALA A 189 -1.25 -22.62 5.92
CA ALA A 189 -2.41 -21.73 5.90
C ALA A 189 -2.97 -21.45 7.30
N GLU A 190 -2.96 -22.44 8.18
CA GLU A 190 -3.59 -22.43 9.51
C GLU A 190 -2.55 -22.21 10.64
N ASP A 191 -1.66 -21.21 10.49
CA ASP A 191 -0.71 -20.86 11.56
C ASP A 191 -1.43 -20.19 12.74
N PRO A 192 -1.36 -20.75 13.98
CA PRO A 192 -2.10 -20.22 15.13
C PRO A 192 -1.68 -18.82 15.56
N ARG A 193 -0.39 -18.47 15.42
CA ARG A 193 0.11 -17.14 15.78
C ARG A 193 -0.39 -16.09 14.80
N ARG A 194 -0.38 -16.39 13.50
CA ARG A 194 -0.96 -15.54 12.46
C ARG A 194 -2.43 -15.27 12.71
N LEU A 195 -3.19 -16.33 13.00
CA LEU A 195 -4.61 -16.22 13.34
C LEU A 195 -4.82 -15.33 14.57
N GLN A 196 -4.02 -15.53 15.63
CA GLN A 196 -4.13 -14.72 16.84
C GLN A 196 -3.78 -13.26 16.61
N GLU A 197 -2.72 -12.93 15.87
CA GLU A 197 -2.38 -11.54 15.52
C GLU A 197 -3.52 -10.85 14.74
N ILE A 198 -4.20 -11.55 13.82
CA ILE A 198 -5.36 -11.00 13.10
C ILE A 198 -6.54 -10.78 14.06
N ILE A 199 -6.84 -11.72 14.95
CA ILE A 199 -7.89 -11.56 15.97
C ILE A 199 -7.60 -10.34 16.85
N ASP A 200 -6.38 -10.19 17.30
CA ASP A 200 -5.98 -9.11 18.22
C ASP A 200 -6.06 -7.74 17.57
N VAL A 201 -5.55 -7.58 16.35
CA VAL A 201 -5.63 -6.28 15.64
C VAL A 201 -7.08 -5.94 15.28
N ALA A 202 -7.84 -6.90 14.77
CA ALA A 202 -9.25 -6.69 14.44
C ALA A 202 -10.11 -6.37 15.67
N GLY A 203 -9.87 -7.07 16.79
CA GLY A 203 -10.52 -6.82 18.08
C GLY A 203 -10.19 -5.45 18.66
N PHE A 204 -8.92 -5.03 18.59
CA PHE A 204 -8.49 -3.70 19.02
C PHE A 204 -9.21 -2.61 18.22
N ILE A 205 -9.18 -2.68 16.89
CA ILE A 205 -9.79 -1.66 16.03
C ILE A 205 -11.31 -1.64 16.23
N LYS A 206 -11.97 -2.81 16.31
CA LYS A 206 -13.40 -2.91 16.61
C LYS A 206 -13.74 -2.14 17.88
N LYS A 207 -13.04 -2.45 18.98
CA LYS A 207 -13.27 -1.76 20.26
C LYS A 207 -13.09 -0.25 20.13
N ARG A 208 -12.01 0.22 19.50
CA ARG A 208 -11.71 1.64 19.36
C ARG A 208 -12.69 2.38 18.46
N SER A 209 -13.12 1.76 17.36
CA SER A 209 -14.09 2.38 16.43
C SER A 209 -15.49 2.56 17.06
N GLU A 210 -15.83 1.72 18.04
CA GLU A 210 -17.14 1.74 18.73
C GLU A 210 -17.14 2.60 20.02
N GLU A 211 -16.00 3.14 20.43
CA GLU A 211 -15.91 4.03 21.59
C GLU A 211 -16.59 5.39 21.28
N LYS A 212 -17.33 5.93 22.26
CA LYS A 212 -17.97 7.27 22.14
C LYS A 212 -16.97 8.42 21.95
N THR A 213 -15.72 8.19 22.34
CA THR A 213 -14.59 9.12 22.20
C THR A 213 -13.75 8.90 20.96
N ALA A 214 -14.16 7.99 20.07
CA ALA A 214 -13.45 7.76 18.81
C ALA A 214 -13.39 9.04 17.98
N SER A 215 -12.23 9.36 17.43
CA SER A 215 -12.05 10.55 16.58
C SER A 215 -12.88 10.47 15.29
N THR A 216 -13.13 9.26 14.81
CA THR A 216 -14.01 8.94 13.68
C THR A 216 -14.49 7.48 13.79
N PRO A 217 -15.69 7.13 13.32
CA PRO A 217 -16.16 5.76 13.24
C PRO A 217 -15.58 4.99 12.03
N ASN A 218 -14.85 5.68 11.15
CA ASN A 218 -14.36 5.12 9.88
C ASN A 218 -12.95 4.60 10.05
N TRP A 219 -12.81 3.29 10.12
CA TRP A 219 -11.53 2.61 10.23
C TRP A 219 -11.29 1.68 9.06
N ILE A 220 -10.07 1.65 8.57
CA ILE A 220 -9.63 0.75 7.53
C ILE A 220 -8.39 0.02 8.05
N VAL A 221 -8.40 -1.29 7.97
CA VAL A 221 -7.19 -2.09 8.16
C VAL A 221 -6.72 -2.59 6.80
N LEU A 222 -5.44 -2.43 6.52
CA LEU A 222 -4.84 -2.82 5.24
C LEU A 222 -3.39 -3.24 5.44
N GLY A 223 -2.86 -4.00 4.50
CA GLY A 223 -1.48 -4.47 4.55
C GLY A 223 -1.35 -5.94 4.23
N ASP A 224 -0.21 -6.49 4.60
CA ASP A 224 0.11 -7.91 4.47
C ASP A 224 -0.38 -8.69 5.68
N PHE A 225 -1.47 -9.44 5.47
CA PHE A 225 -2.07 -10.32 6.47
C PHE A 225 -1.55 -11.75 6.39
N ASN A 226 -0.75 -12.07 5.40
CA ASN A 226 -0.29 -13.43 5.13
C ASN A 226 -1.44 -14.45 5.01
N ILE A 227 -2.60 -14.03 4.49
CA ILE A 227 -3.75 -14.89 4.24
C ILE A 227 -3.51 -15.70 2.96
N PHE A 228 -3.65 -17.02 3.04
CA PHE A 228 -3.37 -17.91 1.90
C PHE A 228 -4.57 -18.02 0.96
N LYS A 229 -5.79 -18.16 1.53
CA LYS A 229 -7.04 -18.29 0.78
C LYS A 229 -8.14 -17.47 1.44
N ARG A 230 -9.09 -16.99 0.65
CA ARG A 230 -10.27 -16.28 1.15
C ARG A 230 -11.16 -17.14 2.08
N SER A 231 -11.04 -18.46 2.01
CA SER A 231 -11.80 -19.41 2.84
C SER A 231 -11.14 -19.73 4.18
N ASP A 232 -9.90 -19.26 4.42
CA ASP A 232 -9.13 -19.61 5.62
C ASP A 232 -9.70 -18.95 6.88
N ALA A 233 -9.45 -19.57 8.04
CA ALA A 233 -9.86 -19.04 9.34
C ALA A 233 -9.30 -17.65 9.62
N THR A 234 -8.13 -17.32 9.07
CA THR A 234 -7.51 -15.99 9.12
C THR A 234 -8.38 -14.91 8.46
N MET A 235 -8.95 -15.19 7.29
CA MET A 235 -9.89 -14.28 6.62
C MET A 235 -11.20 -14.16 7.39
N LYS A 236 -11.70 -15.29 7.91
CA LYS A 236 -12.90 -15.33 8.74
C LYS A 236 -12.76 -14.51 10.01
N ALA A 237 -11.62 -14.55 10.70
CA ALA A 237 -11.35 -13.76 11.89
C ALA A 237 -11.48 -12.25 11.63
N LEU A 238 -11.02 -11.76 10.48
CA LEU A 238 -11.17 -10.37 10.08
C LEU A 238 -12.66 -10.00 9.86
N THR A 239 -13.41 -10.83 9.14
CA THR A 239 -14.83 -10.57 8.84
C THR A 239 -15.74 -10.75 10.05
N ASP A 240 -15.47 -11.70 10.95
CA ASP A 240 -16.22 -11.91 12.21
C ASP A 240 -16.07 -10.71 13.17
N ALA A 241 -14.97 -9.97 13.10
CA ALA A 241 -14.80 -8.73 13.82
C ALA A 241 -15.64 -7.55 13.26
N GLY A 242 -16.36 -7.78 12.17
CA GLY A 242 -17.23 -6.80 11.51
C GLY A 242 -16.55 -5.99 10.41
N PHE A 243 -15.35 -6.38 9.99
CA PHE A 243 -14.72 -5.77 8.83
C PHE A 243 -15.34 -6.28 7.52
N LYS A 244 -15.45 -5.38 6.55
CA LYS A 244 -15.96 -5.69 5.21
C LYS A 244 -14.86 -5.44 4.17
N VAL A 245 -14.48 -6.48 3.46
CA VAL A 245 -13.64 -6.33 2.28
C VAL A 245 -14.50 -5.74 1.16
N PRO A 246 -14.05 -4.71 0.43
CA PRO A 246 -14.80 -4.16 -0.70
C PRO A 246 -15.21 -5.23 -1.69
N ALA A 247 -16.47 -5.20 -2.11
CA ALA A 247 -17.03 -6.24 -3.01
C ALA A 247 -16.22 -6.39 -4.30
N ALA A 248 -15.65 -5.30 -4.81
CA ALA A 248 -14.77 -5.32 -5.98
C ALA A 248 -13.51 -6.19 -5.77
N LEU A 249 -12.99 -6.31 -4.53
CA LEU A 249 -11.82 -7.15 -4.20
C LEU A 249 -12.18 -8.61 -3.92
N THR A 250 -13.45 -8.95 -3.72
CA THR A 250 -13.88 -10.34 -3.42
C THR A 250 -14.32 -11.13 -4.64
N LYS A 251 -14.36 -10.51 -5.81
CA LYS A 251 -14.72 -11.17 -7.05
C LYS A 251 -13.72 -12.28 -7.42
N ASP A 252 -14.22 -13.34 -8.07
CA ASP A 252 -13.42 -14.51 -8.42
C ASP A 252 -12.29 -14.19 -9.41
N GLU A 253 -12.49 -13.19 -10.28
CA GLU A 253 -11.48 -12.75 -11.23
C GLU A 253 -10.29 -11.98 -10.57
N ILE A 254 -10.41 -11.54 -9.32
CA ILE A 254 -9.31 -10.89 -8.61
C ILE A 254 -8.31 -11.95 -8.16
N PRO A 255 -7.07 -11.92 -8.69
CA PRO A 255 -6.05 -12.91 -8.36
C PRO A 255 -5.49 -12.74 -6.94
N GLY A 256 -4.62 -13.66 -6.53
CA GLY A 256 -3.79 -13.46 -5.34
C GLY A 256 -2.86 -12.26 -5.48
N SER A 257 -2.48 -11.66 -4.38
CA SER A 257 -1.64 -10.46 -4.33
C SER A 257 -0.13 -10.74 -4.37
N ASN A 258 0.29 -11.99 -4.29
CA ASN A 258 1.71 -12.35 -4.49
C ASN A 258 2.07 -12.41 -5.99
N ALA A 259 3.37 -12.36 -6.31
CA ALA A 259 3.87 -12.38 -7.69
C ALA A 259 3.42 -13.62 -8.51
N ASP A 260 3.19 -14.76 -7.83
CA ASP A 260 2.64 -15.98 -8.46
C ASP A 260 1.08 -15.96 -8.55
N LYS A 261 0.42 -14.94 -8.01
CA LYS A 261 -1.04 -14.69 -8.07
C LYS A 261 -1.91 -15.82 -7.51
N ASN A 262 -1.40 -16.55 -6.53
CA ASN A 262 -2.07 -17.70 -5.94
C ASN A 262 -2.26 -17.61 -4.42
N LYS A 263 -1.85 -16.50 -3.79
CA LYS A 263 -2.01 -16.21 -2.36
C LYS A 263 -2.66 -14.85 -2.16
N PHE A 264 -3.57 -14.76 -1.20
CA PHE A 264 -4.34 -13.56 -0.90
C PHE A 264 -3.74 -12.83 0.32
N TYR A 265 -2.41 -12.66 0.31
CA TYR A 265 -1.64 -12.13 1.44
C TYR A 265 -2.11 -10.75 1.87
N ASP A 266 -2.27 -9.85 0.91
CA ASP A 266 -2.66 -8.47 1.17
C ASP A 266 -4.18 -8.32 1.21
N GLN A 267 -4.67 -7.45 2.11
CA GLN A 267 -6.09 -7.14 2.25
C GLN A 267 -6.30 -5.65 2.48
N ILE A 268 -7.48 -5.16 2.08
CA ILE A 268 -8.04 -3.87 2.48
C ILE A 268 -9.44 -4.16 3.02
N ALA A 269 -9.68 -3.87 4.30
CA ALA A 269 -10.94 -4.15 4.95
C ALA A 269 -11.43 -2.94 5.76
N LEU A 270 -12.72 -2.64 5.65
CA LEU A 270 -13.39 -1.45 6.13
C LEU A 270 -14.24 -1.80 7.35
N LYS A 271 -14.09 -1.06 8.44
CA LYS A 271 -14.99 -1.04 9.59
C LYS A 271 -15.56 0.37 9.66
N VAL A 272 -16.73 0.57 9.08
CA VAL A 272 -17.34 1.88 8.90
C VAL A 272 -18.82 1.82 9.27
N ASP A 273 -19.25 2.78 10.08
CA ASP A 273 -20.64 2.95 10.50
C ASP A 273 -21.28 4.20 9.86
N ASP A 274 -20.51 4.99 9.12
CA ASP A 274 -21.00 6.19 8.45
C ASP A 274 -21.46 5.86 7.02
N ASN A 275 -22.74 6.13 6.74
CA ASN A 275 -23.29 6.02 5.38
C ASN A 275 -22.58 6.92 4.35
N ARG A 276 -21.79 7.89 4.81
CA ARG A 276 -20.97 8.79 4.00
C ARG A 276 -19.55 8.31 3.79
N PHE A 277 -19.21 7.07 4.16
CA PHE A 277 -17.92 6.46 3.84
C PHE A 277 -18.13 5.18 3.05
N ARG A 278 -17.86 5.20 1.74
CA ARG A 278 -18.13 4.08 0.85
C ARG A 278 -16.98 3.84 -0.11
N SER A 279 -16.61 2.56 -0.28
CA SER A 279 -15.83 2.18 -1.44
C SER A 279 -16.69 2.28 -2.70
N LYS A 280 -16.12 2.74 -3.80
CA LYS A 280 -16.72 2.59 -5.12
C LYS A 280 -16.49 1.16 -5.63
N ASP A 281 -17.17 0.78 -6.71
CA ASP A 281 -17.08 -0.57 -7.30
C ASP A 281 -15.79 -0.78 -8.12
N ARG A 282 -14.77 0.03 -7.88
CA ARG A 282 -13.46 -0.07 -8.52
C ARG A 282 -12.38 -0.36 -7.49
N ALA A 283 -11.74 -1.52 -7.66
CA ALA A 283 -10.62 -2.00 -6.88
C ALA A 283 -9.88 -3.09 -7.66
N GLY A 284 -8.66 -3.41 -7.27
CA GLY A 284 -7.91 -4.46 -7.94
C GLY A 284 -6.52 -4.66 -7.39
N ILE A 285 -5.76 -5.46 -8.11
CA ILE A 285 -4.35 -5.76 -7.89
C ILE A 285 -3.61 -5.41 -9.18
N PHE A 286 -2.54 -4.65 -9.08
CA PHE A 286 -1.76 -4.23 -10.25
C PHE A 286 -0.54 -5.10 -10.46
N ASP A 287 -0.56 -5.96 -11.48
CA ASP A 287 0.58 -6.80 -11.87
C ASP A 287 1.59 -6.00 -12.70
N PHE A 288 2.46 -5.26 -12.05
CA PHE A 288 3.49 -4.46 -12.70
C PHE A 288 4.51 -5.27 -13.49
N PHE A 289 4.65 -6.59 -13.24
CA PHE A 289 5.56 -7.45 -14.00
C PHE A 289 5.10 -7.71 -15.45
N GLN A 290 3.85 -7.35 -15.78
CA GLN A 290 3.39 -7.31 -17.17
C GLN A 290 3.98 -6.13 -17.95
N TYR A 291 4.50 -5.11 -17.27
CA TYR A 291 4.90 -3.82 -17.83
C TYR A 291 6.39 -3.53 -17.69
N VAL A 292 7.00 -3.92 -16.57
CA VAL A 292 8.43 -3.75 -16.26
C VAL A 292 9.02 -5.02 -15.69
N PHE A 293 10.32 -5.22 -15.81
CA PHE A 293 10.99 -6.47 -15.43
C PHE A 293 10.29 -7.71 -16.00
N LYS A 294 9.85 -7.59 -17.25
CA LYS A 294 9.17 -8.67 -17.97
C LYS A 294 10.13 -9.85 -18.19
N GLU A 295 9.58 -11.04 -18.36
CA GLU A 295 10.40 -12.23 -18.63
C GLU A 295 11.27 -12.09 -19.89
N SER A 296 10.75 -11.38 -20.90
CA SER A 296 11.48 -11.04 -22.13
C SER A 296 12.68 -10.09 -21.92
N GLU A 297 12.78 -9.45 -20.77
CA GLU A 297 13.86 -8.53 -20.42
C GLU A 297 14.99 -9.20 -19.63
N SER A 298 14.90 -10.52 -19.38
CA SER A 298 15.84 -11.28 -18.54
C SER A 298 17.30 -11.13 -18.97
N GLU A 299 17.60 -11.15 -20.27
CA GLU A 299 18.96 -10.99 -20.79
C GLU A 299 19.52 -9.58 -20.56
N ILE A 300 18.66 -8.54 -20.55
CA ILE A 300 19.06 -7.15 -20.28
C ILE A 300 19.53 -7.02 -18.83
N TYR A 301 18.85 -7.69 -17.90
CA TYR A 301 19.15 -7.59 -16.47
C TYR A 301 20.15 -8.64 -15.97
N LYS A 302 20.52 -9.61 -16.79
CA LYS A 302 21.47 -10.68 -16.43
C LYS A 302 22.81 -10.18 -15.83
N PRO A 303 23.42 -9.08 -16.31
CA PRO A 303 24.65 -8.55 -15.72
C PRO A 303 24.50 -8.05 -14.27
N PHE A 304 23.28 -7.78 -13.82
CA PHE A 304 22.98 -7.25 -12.48
C PHE A 304 22.58 -8.36 -11.49
N ILE A 305 22.34 -9.58 -11.97
CA ILE A 305 21.96 -10.71 -11.13
C ILE A 305 23.21 -11.24 -10.44
N SER A 306 23.23 -11.14 -9.11
CA SER A 306 24.36 -11.63 -8.31
C SER A 306 24.04 -12.98 -7.64
N GLY A 307 25.08 -13.77 -7.37
CA GLY A 307 24.97 -15.04 -6.65
C GLY A 307 24.25 -16.13 -7.45
N THR A 308 23.41 -16.90 -6.77
CA THR A 308 22.70 -18.08 -7.33
C THR A 308 21.25 -17.80 -7.72
N LEU A 309 20.83 -16.53 -7.68
CA LEU A 309 19.45 -16.17 -8.00
C LEU A 309 19.19 -16.33 -9.50
N ASN A 310 18.02 -16.88 -9.84
CA ASN A 310 17.49 -16.76 -11.19
C ASN A 310 16.78 -15.44 -11.38
N TYR A 311 16.50 -15.05 -12.62
CA TYR A 311 15.85 -13.77 -12.95
C TYR A 311 14.49 -13.61 -12.26
N LYS A 312 13.67 -14.67 -12.23
CA LYS A 312 12.35 -14.65 -11.59
C LYS A 312 12.43 -14.23 -10.11
N ASN A 313 13.37 -14.80 -9.36
CA ASN A 313 13.55 -14.47 -7.96
C ASN A 313 14.25 -13.11 -7.77
N TRP A 314 15.26 -12.81 -8.60
CA TRP A 314 15.99 -11.55 -8.53
C TRP A 314 15.07 -10.33 -8.75
N LYS A 315 14.21 -10.37 -9.77
CA LYS A 315 13.30 -9.25 -10.05
C LYS A 315 12.32 -8.96 -8.91
N THR A 316 11.97 -9.97 -8.09
CA THR A 316 11.14 -9.72 -6.90
C THR A 316 11.90 -8.99 -5.80
N PHE A 317 13.21 -9.12 -5.71
CA PHE A 317 14.04 -8.29 -4.84
C PHE A 317 14.26 -6.89 -5.41
N GLN A 318 14.18 -6.70 -6.71
CA GLN A 318 14.19 -5.38 -7.31
C GLN A 318 12.86 -4.64 -7.03
N MET A 319 11.72 -5.23 -7.34
CA MET A 319 10.40 -4.63 -7.13
C MET A 319 9.75 -5.12 -5.84
N SER A 320 8.99 -6.20 -5.93
CA SER A 320 8.44 -6.97 -4.80
C SER A 320 7.90 -8.31 -5.27
N ASP A 321 7.79 -9.27 -4.35
CA ASP A 321 7.01 -10.49 -4.52
C ASP A 321 5.53 -10.32 -4.13
N HIS A 322 5.13 -9.11 -3.72
CA HIS A 322 3.75 -8.67 -3.57
C HIS A 322 3.38 -7.64 -4.64
N LEU A 323 2.13 -7.67 -5.06
CA LEU A 323 1.55 -6.74 -6.02
C LEU A 323 0.69 -5.70 -5.29
N PRO A 324 0.75 -4.41 -5.65
CA PRO A 324 -0.06 -3.40 -4.99
C PRO A 324 -1.55 -3.69 -5.15
N MET A 325 -2.25 -3.75 -4.01
CA MET A 325 -3.71 -3.85 -3.94
C MET A 325 -4.29 -2.45 -3.73
N TRP A 326 -5.37 -2.13 -4.42
CA TRP A 326 -5.95 -0.79 -4.36
C TRP A 326 -7.48 -0.80 -4.33
N VAL A 327 -8.06 0.30 -3.84
CA VAL A 327 -9.51 0.55 -3.81
C VAL A 327 -9.78 2.03 -4.04
N GLU A 328 -10.87 2.34 -4.74
CA GLU A 328 -11.40 3.69 -4.87
C GLU A 328 -12.45 3.95 -3.79
N ILE A 329 -12.28 5.06 -3.05
CA ILE A 329 -13.17 5.49 -1.98
C ILE A 329 -13.80 6.83 -2.38
N LYS A 330 -15.12 6.95 -2.27
CA LYS A 330 -15.82 8.22 -2.46
C LYS A 330 -15.45 9.19 -1.33
N ILE A 331 -15.13 10.45 -1.68
CA ILE A 331 -14.79 11.51 -0.71
C ILE A 331 -15.63 12.78 -0.87
N ASP A 332 -16.39 12.93 -1.94
CA ASP A 332 -17.35 14.02 -2.08
C ASP A 332 -18.76 13.57 -1.68
N TYR A 333 -19.23 14.14 -0.60
CA TYR A 333 -20.57 13.93 -0.05
C TYR A 333 -21.39 15.22 0.02
N SER A 334 -20.99 16.26 -0.68
CA SER A 334 -21.60 17.58 -0.67
C SER A 334 -23.07 17.54 -1.06
N THR A 335 -23.40 16.79 -2.10
CA THR A 335 -24.79 16.64 -2.58
C THR A 335 -25.65 15.90 -1.56
N GLU A 336 -25.18 14.79 -1.00
CA GLU A 336 -25.88 14.03 0.03
C GLU A 336 -26.11 14.89 1.28
N TYR A 337 -25.13 15.67 1.69
CA TYR A 337 -25.25 16.61 2.80
C TYR A 337 -26.34 17.65 2.54
N LEU A 338 -26.33 18.29 1.37
CA LEU A 338 -27.35 19.29 1.01
C LEU A 338 -28.76 18.69 0.98
N LYS A 339 -28.93 17.49 0.42
CA LYS A 339 -30.20 16.76 0.40
C LYS A 339 -30.69 16.45 1.82
N GLN A 340 -29.79 16.00 2.69
CA GLN A 340 -30.10 15.75 4.10
C GLN A 340 -30.56 17.03 4.80
N LYS A 341 -29.88 18.16 4.60
CA LYS A 341 -30.24 19.45 5.20
C LYS A 341 -31.56 20.00 4.69
N LEU A 342 -31.87 19.77 3.42
CA LEU A 342 -33.17 20.14 2.84
C LEU A 342 -34.30 19.38 3.50
N LEU A 343 -34.15 18.09 3.71
CA LEU A 343 -35.13 17.24 4.39
C LEU A 343 -35.29 17.63 5.89
N GLU A 344 -34.16 17.73 6.60
CA GLU A 344 -34.17 18.03 8.06
C GLU A 344 -34.74 19.41 8.39
N ASN A 345 -34.42 20.44 7.62
CA ASN A 345 -34.79 21.83 7.96
C ASN A 345 -36.08 22.32 7.31
N PHE A 346 -36.49 21.71 6.21
CA PHE A 346 -37.62 22.21 5.39
C PHE A 346 -38.66 21.14 5.06
N GLY A 347 -38.43 19.86 5.42
CA GLY A 347 -39.38 18.77 5.15
C GLY A 347 -39.53 18.44 3.65
N VAL A 348 -38.62 18.95 2.79
CA VAL A 348 -38.69 18.78 1.34
C VAL A 348 -37.74 17.67 0.92
N ALA A 349 -38.29 16.61 0.33
CA ALA A 349 -37.45 15.61 -0.32
C ALA A 349 -36.88 16.18 -1.62
N SER A 350 -35.59 15.92 -1.87
CA SER A 350 -35.00 16.28 -3.16
C SER A 350 -35.59 15.43 -4.27
N ALA A 351 -36.01 16.03 -5.34
CA ALA A 351 -36.39 15.36 -6.57
C ALA A 351 -35.28 14.49 -7.17
#